data_d056825ad21edbffd6f144bebcdf88fd
#
_entry.id   d056825ad21edbffd6f144bebcdf88fd
#
_cell.length_a   1.000
_cell.length_b   1.000
_cell.length_c   1.000
_cell.angle_alpha   90.00
_cell.angle_beta   90.00
_cell.angle_gamma   90.00
#
_symmetry.space_group_name_H-M   'P 1'
#
loop_
_entity.id
_entity.type
_entity.pdbx_description
1 polymer ?
#
loop_
_entity_poly.entity_id
_entity_poly.type
_entity_poly.pdbx_seq_one_letter_code
_entity_poly.pdbx_strand_id
1 'polypeptide(L)'
;MRKSTYRILTGDAIEQLKTLPDRSVQCVVTSPPYYALRDYGVPGQIGLEDTPQEYVARLVEVFREVRRVLRDDGTVFLNLGDSYAANRSYQVCDNKHVDVGNNHGSSVPPGLKPKDMMGIPWRVAFALQDDGWWLRSDIIWHKPNPMPESVTDRPTKAHEYVFLLTKASRYYYDAEAVKEEAIYAEHHNRYHSKSAGRTENNKNADNLAGNNGGLRGLMNYSDGRNRRSVWTIATQPYSGAHFAVMPPTLVEPCIKAGTSERGCCLRCGAPWRRVAEKETRAGTGAYDAVAEAAVIGTKIPGT
;
A
#
# COMPACT_ATOMS: atom_id res chain seq x y z
N MET A 1 -15.17 -25.22 8.42
CA MET A 1 -14.01 -24.34 8.16
C MET A 1 -13.15 -25.00 7.09
N ARG A 2 -12.95 -24.38 5.92
CA ARG A 2 -11.98 -24.86 4.94
C ARG A 2 -10.59 -24.63 5.51
N LYS A 3 -9.73 -25.67 5.55
CA LYS A 3 -8.31 -25.50 5.87
C LYS A 3 -7.72 -24.53 4.83
N SER A 4 -7.13 -23.44 5.29
CA SER A 4 -6.32 -22.58 4.41
C SER A 4 -5.15 -23.42 3.92
N THR A 5 -5.04 -23.57 2.60
CA THR A 5 -3.89 -24.21 1.99
C THR A 5 -2.92 -23.10 1.56
N TYR A 6 -1.66 -23.21 1.95
CA TYR A 6 -0.58 -22.40 1.44
C TYR A 6 0.41 -23.24 0.66
N ARG A 7 1.10 -22.64 -0.27
CA ARG A 7 2.17 -23.25 -1.06
C ARG A 7 3.38 -22.34 -1.04
N ILE A 8 4.54 -22.89 -0.75
CA ILE A 8 5.83 -22.18 -0.83
C ILE A 8 6.51 -22.64 -2.13
N LEU A 9 6.91 -21.69 -2.97
CA LEU A 9 7.68 -21.89 -4.18
C LEU A 9 9.07 -21.33 -3.94
N THR A 10 10.09 -22.19 -3.98
CA THR A 10 11.49 -21.82 -3.75
C THR A 10 12.22 -21.75 -5.08
N GLY A 11 13.01 -20.69 -5.30
CA GLY A 11 13.82 -20.50 -6.51
C GLY A 11 13.75 -19.07 -7.06
N ASP A 12 14.22 -18.88 -8.27
CA ASP A 12 14.14 -17.60 -8.99
C ASP A 12 12.66 -17.19 -9.18
N ALA A 13 12.37 -15.91 -8.94
CA ALA A 13 10.99 -15.40 -8.95
C ALA A 13 10.33 -15.56 -10.33
N ILE A 14 11.04 -15.29 -11.43
CA ILE A 14 10.51 -15.40 -12.78
C ILE A 14 10.19 -16.87 -13.09
N GLU A 15 11.13 -17.79 -12.78
CA GLU A 15 10.94 -19.21 -13.03
C GLU A 15 9.77 -19.79 -12.21
N GLN A 16 9.64 -19.35 -10.96
CA GLN A 16 8.51 -19.79 -10.13
C GLN A 16 7.17 -19.20 -10.60
N LEU A 17 7.14 -17.95 -11.01
CA LEU A 17 5.94 -17.32 -11.57
C LEU A 17 5.49 -18.04 -12.85
N LYS A 18 6.41 -18.49 -13.73
CA LYS A 18 6.10 -19.27 -14.94
C LYS A 18 5.37 -20.56 -14.64
N THR A 19 5.52 -21.13 -13.46
CA THR A 19 4.79 -22.36 -13.05
C THR A 19 3.33 -22.10 -12.68
N LEU A 20 2.93 -20.85 -12.48
CA LEU A 20 1.57 -20.47 -12.12
C LEU A 20 0.71 -20.24 -13.37
N PRO A 21 -0.56 -20.64 -13.34
CA PRO A 21 -1.48 -20.36 -14.44
C PRO A 21 -1.71 -18.86 -14.65
N ASP A 22 -2.01 -18.47 -15.86
CA ASP A 22 -2.45 -17.12 -16.18
C ASP A 22 -3.70 -16.75 -15.37
N ARG A 23 -3.78 -15.49 -14.92
CA ARG A 23 -4.95 -14.93 -14.22
C ARG A 23 -5.40 -15.75 -13.00
N SER A 24 -4.46 -16.39 -12.30
CA SER A 24 -4.75 -17.24 -11.13
C SER A 24 -4.61 -16.52 -9.79
N VAL A 25 -3.95 -15.36 -9.76
CA VAL A 25 -3.62 -14.59 -8.55
C VAL A 25 -4.50 -13.35 -8.46
N GLN A 26 -5.17 -13.13 -7.34
CA GLN A 26 -6.04 -11.96 -7.11
C GLN A 26 -5.28 -10.76 -6.59
N CYS A 27 -4.33 -10.97 -5.69
CA CYS A 27 -3.57 -9.89 -5.05
C CYS A 27 -2.11 -10.31 -4.88
N VAL A 28 -1.20 -9.40 -5.12
CA VAL A 28 0.23 -9.55 -4.86
C VAL A 28 0.66 -8.47 -3.87
N VAL A 29 1.34 -8.88 -2.80
CA VAL A 29 1.99 -7.96 -1.86
C VAL A 29 3.46 -8.36 -1.80
N THR A 30 4.35 -7.45 -2.16
CA THR A 30 5.77 -7.79 -2.29
C THR A 30 6.69 -6.63 -1.96
N SER A 31 7.88 -6.98 -1.49
CA SER A 31 9.04 -6.11 -1.31
C SER A 31 10.23 -6.83 -1.95
N PRO A 32 10.55 -6.55 -3.22
CA PRO A 32 11.72 -7.15 -3.86
C PRO A 32 13.01 -6.70 -3.18
N PRO A 33 14.15 -7.35 -3.40
CA PRO A 33 15.44 -6.87 -2.92
C PRO A 33 15.67 -5.43 -3.35
N TYR A 34 16.05 -4.56 -2.41
CA TYR A 34 16.30 -3.15 -2.71
C TYR A 34 17.65 -2.97 -3.37
N TYR A 35 17.74 -2.03 -4.29
CA TYR A 35 18.96 -1.74 -5.04
C TYR A 35 20.12 -1.35 -4.11
N ALA A 36 21.26 -2.01 -4.29
CA ALA A 36 22.52 -1.78 -3.58
C ALA A 36 22.40 -1.82 -2.05
N LEU A 37 21.42 -2.56 -1.49
CA LEU A 37 21.23 -2.63 -0.05
C LEU A 37 21.78 -3.91 0.56
N ARG A 38 21.60 -5.07 -0.08
CA ARG A 38 21.93 -6.37 0.52
C ARG A 38 22.45 -7.37 -0.50
N ASP A 39 23.47 -8.10 -0.07
CA ASP A 39 23.93 -9.30 -0.74
C ASP A 39 23.42 -10.52 0.04
N TYR A 40 22.61 -11.35 -0.60
CA TYR A 40 22.10 -12.60 -0.05
C TYR A 40 22.99 -13.80 -0.39
N GLY A 41 24.12 -13.58 -1.06
CA GLY A 41 25.05 -14.63 -1.47
C GLY A 41 24.52 -15.58 -2.55
N VAL A 42 23.51 -15.17 -3.30
CA VAL A 42 22.92 -15.97 -4.38
C VAL A 42 23.32 -15.39 -5.73
N PRO A 43 24.00 -16.16 -6.59
CA PRO A 43 24.38 -15.69 -7.92
C PRO A 43 23.16 -15.24 -8.74
N GLY A 44 23.27 -14.06 -9.36
CA GLY A 44 22.20 -13.50 -10.17
C GLY A 44 21.02 -12.92 -9.39
N GLN A 45 21.18 -12.72 -8.07
CA GLN A 45 20.14 -12.06 -7.27
C GLN A 45 19.84 -10.65 -7.79
N ILE A 46 18.61 -10.23 -7.63
CA ILE A 46 18.15 -8.87 -7.90
C ILE A 46 18.66 -7.94 -6.79
N GLY A 47 19.04 -6.70 -7.16
CA GLY A 47 19.48 -5.67 -6.23
C GLY A 47 20.99 -5.42 -6.22
N LEU A 48 21.79 -6.21 -6.99
CA LEU A 48 23.23 -6.04 -7.11
C LEU A 48 23.68 -5.60 -8.52
N GLU A 49 22.76 -5.19 -9.36
CA GLU A 49 23.03 -4.70 -10.72
C GLU A 49 24.00 -3.51 -10.67
N ASP A 50 24.77 -3.31 -11.74
CA ASP A 50 25.78 -2.25 -11.80
C ASP A 50 25.16 -0.86 -11.82
N THR A 51 23.99 -0.73 -12.41
CA THR A 51 23.29 0.55 -12.54
C THR A 51 21.84 0.49 -12.03
N PRO A 52 21.29 1.62 -11.54
CA PRO A 52 19.85 1.71 -11.22
C PRO A 52 18.94 1.34 -12.39
N GLN A 53 19.37 1.62 -13.62
CA GLN A 53 18.62 1.34 -14.84
C GLN A 53 18.49 -0.16 -15.09
N GLU A 54 19.56 -0.91 -14.91
CA GLU A 54 19.56 -2.38 -15.02
C GLU A 54 18.67 -3.01 -13.96
N TYR A 55 18.77 -2.54 -12.72
CA TYR A 55 17.88 -2.97 -11.64
C TYR A 55 16.40 -2.74 -11.98
N VAL A 56 16.05 -1.53 -12.47
CA VAL A 56 14.69 -1.21 -12.87
C VAL A 56 14.23 -2.12 -14.01
N ALA A 57 15.06 -2.34 -15.03
CA ALA A 57 14.75 -3.23 -16.14
C ALA A 57 14.50 -4.67 -15.65
N ARG A 58 15.35 -5.16 -14.72
CA ARG A 58 15.19 -6.49 -14.14
C ARG A 58 13.87 -6.63 -13.37
N LEU A 59 13.48 -5.61 -12.61
CA LEU A 59 12.17 -5.62 -11.94
C LEU A 59 11.01 -5.60 -12.94
N VAL A 60 11.09 -4.83 -14.02
CA VAL A 60 10.05 -4.83 -15.07
C VAL A 60 9.87 -6.24 -15.64
N GLU A 61 10.94 -7.00 -15.88
CA GLU A 61 10.84 -8.40 -16.32
C GLU A 61 10.07 -9.27 -15.32
N VAL A 62 10.37 -9.16 -14.03
CA VAL A 62 9.62 -9.87 -12.97
C VAL A 62 8.15 -9.48 -12.99
N PHE A 63 7.87 -8.18 -13.10
CA PHE A 63 6.48 -7.68 -13.05
C PHE A 63 5.68 -7.97 -14.31
N ARG A 64 6.31 -8.27 -15.45
CA ARG A 64 5.62 -8.84 -16.62
C ARG A 64 5.05 -10.22 -16.32
N GLU A 65 5.80 -11.09 -15.62
CA GLU A 65 5.29 -12.39 -15.18
C GLU A 65 4.23 -12.23 -14.07
N VAL A 66 4.43 -11.30 -13.13
CA VAL A 66 3.38 -10.95 -12.15
C VAL A 66 2.09 -10.52 -12.88
N ARG A 67 2.20 -9.68 -13.92
CA ARG A 67 1.06 -9.24 -14.72
C ARG A 67 0.36 -10.39 -15.44
N ARG A 68 1.09 -11.38 -15.96
CA ARG A 68 0.53 -12.57 -16.58
C ARG A 68 -0.32 -13.38 -15.61
N VAL A 69 0.23 -13.67 -14.40
CA VAL A 69 -0.46 -14.49 -13.40
C VAL A 69 -1.56 -13.74 -12.65
N LEU A 70 -1.49 -12.41 -12.61
CA LEU A 70 -2.50 -11.59 -11.94
C LEU A 70 -3.82 -11.61 -12.73
N ARG A 71 -4.94 -11.70 -12.04
CA ARG A 71 -6.28 -11.52 -12.63
C ARG A 71 -6.44 -10.13 -13.22
N ASP A 72 -7.37 -9.98 -14.17
CA ASP A 72 -7.58 -8.70 -14.87
C ASP A 72 -8.12 -7.62 -13.89
N ASP A 73 -8.81 -8.03 -12.83
CA ASP A 73 -9.28 -7.18 -11.74
C ASP A 73 -8.36 -7.21 -10.49
N GLY A 74 -7.19 -7.82 -10.60
CA GLY A 74 -6.25 -7.99 -9.50
C GLY A 74 -5.45 -6.73 -9.16
N THR A 75 -4.85 -6.73 -7.98
CA THR A 75 -4.06 -5.63 -7.42
C THR A 75 -2.66 -6.07 -7.01
N VAL A 76 -1.71 -5.16 -7.12
CA VAL A 76 -0.34 -5.32 -6.61
C VAL A 76 -0.05 -4.19 -5.63
N PHE A 77 0.47 -4.55 -4.45
CA PHE A 77 1.05 -3.62 -3.49
C PHE A 77 2.56 -3.85 -3.47
N LEU A 78 3.30 -2.90 -4.04
CA LEU A 78 4.75 -2.97 -4.20
C LEU A 78 5.44 -2.04 -3.19
N ASN A 79 6.08 -2.62 -2.17
CA ASN A 79 6.86 -1.85 -1.21
C ASN A 79 8.30 -1.67 -1.70
N LEU A 80 8.78 -0.44 -1.71
CA LEU A 80 10.15 -0.07 -2.08
C LEU A 80 10.69 1.03 -1.16
N GLY A 81 11.94 0.85 -0.72
CA GLY A 81 12.75 1.89 -0.10
C GLY A 81 13.72 2.50 -1.10
N ASP A 82 14.09 3.75 -0.86
CA ASP A 82 15.09 4.46 -1.65
C ASP A 82 16.45 4.44 -0.97
N SER A 83 17.49 4.66 -1.74
CA SER A 83 18.87 4.73 -1.26
C SER A 83 19.58 5.94 -1.87
N TYR A 84 20.80 6.18 -1.38
CA TYR A 84 21.64 7.29 -1.80
C TYR A 84 22.85 6.78 -2.54
N ALA A 85 23.32 7.53 -3.52
CA ALA A 85 24.55 7.28 -4.24
C ALA A 85 25.75 7.53 -3.30
N ALA A 86 26.21 6.46 -2.69
CA ALA A 86 27.34 6.43 -1.77
C ALA A 86 28.29 5.30 -2.16
N ASN A 87 29.42 5.23 -1.49
CA ASN A 87 30.28 4.07 -1.58
C ASN A 87 29.46 2.81 -1.24
N ARG A 88 29.45 1.84 -2.14
CA ARG A 88 28.67 0.62 -1.99
C ARG A 88 29.24 -0.21 -0.85
N SER A 89 28.56 -0.20 0.30
CA SER A 89 28.75 -1.19 1.35
C SER A 89 27.48 -2.03 1.42
N TYR A 90 27.52 -3.26 0.99
CA TYR A 90 26.39 -4.20 1.13
C TYR A 90 26.35 -4.77 2.54
N GLN A 91 25.16 -4.91 3.11
CA GLN A 91 24.98 -5.75 4.29
C GLN A 91 25.00 -7.22 3.84
N VAL A 92 26.04 -7.94 4.22
CA VAL A 92 26.12 -9.39 3.99
C VAL A 92 25.30 -10.13 5.04
N CYS A 93 24.53 -11.11 4.60
CA CYS A 93 23.57 -11.84 5.45
C CYS A 93 24.19 -13.00 6.24
N ASP A 94 25.45 -12.92 6.61
CA ASP A 94 26.03 -13.90 7.52
C ASP A 94 25.91 -13.42 8.97
N ASN A 95 25.32 -14.27 9.83
CA ASN A 95 25.19 -14.05 11.28
C ASN A 95 26.55 -14.03 12.03
N LYS A 96 27.65 -14.03 11.33
CA LYS A 96 29.00 -13.96 11.87
C LYS A 96 29.64 -12.69 11.40
N HIS A 97 29.61 -11.68 12.27
CA HIS A 97 30.28 -10.39 12.09
C HIS A 97 29.99 -9.72 10.73
N VAL A 98 29.40 -8.54 10.82
CA VAL A 98 29.37 -7.57 9.72
C VAL A 98 30.84 -7.25 9.39
N ASP A 99 31.47 -8.07 8.61
CA ASP A 99 32.61 -7.63 7.86
C ASP A 99 32.03 -6.63 6.84
N VAL A 100 32.27 -5.37 7.15
CA VAL A 100 32.12 -4.27 6.18
C VAL A 100 33.28 -4.48 5.21
N GLY A 101 33.30 -5.68 4.63
CA GLY A 101 34.36 -6.26 3.86
C GLY A 101 34.09 -6.16 2.40
N ASN A 102 34.93 -5.44 1.79
CA ASN A 102 35.38 -5.53 0.43
C ASN A 102 34.43 -5.01 -0.66
N ASN A 103 34.59 -3.74 -0.90
CA ASN A 103 34.96 -3.20 -2.21
C ASN A 103 34.57 -4.03 -3.44
N HIS A 104 33.28 -4.20 -3.67
CA HIS A 104 32.85 -4.16 -5.04
C HIS A 104 32.80 -2.67 -5.45
N GLY A 105 33.97 -2.16 -5.87
CA GLY A 105 34.23 -0.85 -6.39
C GLY A 105 33.58 0.31 -5.64
N SER A 106 34.36 1.10 -4.94
CA SER A 106 33.94 2.33 -4.23
C SER A 106 33.47 3.46 -5.16
N SER A 107 32.83 3.14 -6.26
CA SER A 107 32.37 4.12 -7.25
C SER A 107 30.85 4.30 -7.17
N VAL A 108 30.46 5.56 -7.10
CA VAL A 108 29.08 5.99 -7.35
C VAL A 108 28.64 5.42 -8.69
N PRO A 109 27.43 4.84 -8.81
CA PRO A 109 26.95 4.34 -10.10
C PRO A 109 27.06 5.37 -11.21
N PRO A 110 27.38 4.96 -12.45
CA PRO A 110 27.49 5.87 -13.58
C PRO A 110 26.24 6.77 -13.72
N GLY A 111 26.48 8.07 -13.95
CA GLY A 111 25.41 9.06 -14.11
C GLY A 111 24.79 9.61 -12.82
N LEU A 112 25.27 9.19 -11.65
CA LEU A 112 24.86 9.74 -10.37
C LEU A 112 26.00 10.56 -9.74
N LYS A 113 25.64 11.53 -8.91
CA LYS A 113 26.58 12.31 -8.09
C LYS A 113 26.66 11.72 -6.68
N PRO A 114 27.82 11.80 -6.01
CA PRO A 114 27.93 11.39 -4.60
C PRO A 114 26.84 12.06 -3.75
N LYS A 115 26.18 11.27 -2.89
CA LYS A 115 25.09 11.67 -1.99
C LYS A 115 23.74 11.98 -2.68
N ASP A 116 23.59 11.88 -4.00
CA ASP A 116 22.30 11.98 -4.63
C ASP A 116 21.34 10.89 -4.12
N MET A 117 20.10 11.25 -3.86
CA MET A 117 19.03 10.27 -3.69
C MET A 117 18.73 9.63 -5.04
N MET A 118 18.76 8.30 -5.11
CA MET A 118 18.65 7.60 -6.39
C MET A 118 17.26 7.58 -6.99
N GLY A 119 16.23 7.79 -6.17
CA GLY A 119 14.83 7.83 -6.63
C GLY A 119 14.32 6.46 -7.11
N ILE A 120 14.88 5.38 -6.60
CA ILE A 120 14.59 4.01 -7.04
C ILE A 120 13.08 3.70 -7.02
N PRO A 121 12.32 3.99 -5.94
CA PRO A 121 10.89 3.66 -5.91
C PRO A 121 10.13 4.27 -7.07
N TRP A 122 10.37 5.54 -7.37
CA TRP A 122 9.68 6.25 -8.44
C TRP A 122 10.16 5.85 -9.83
N ARG A 123 11.45 5.55 -10.00
CA ARG A 123 11.96 4.99 -11.27
C ARG A 123 11.30 3.67 -11.61
N VAL A 124 11.14 2.78 -10.62
CA VAL A 124 10.43 1.51 -10.81
C VAL A 124 8.94 1.75 -11.09
N ALA A 125 8.28 2.64 -10.33
CA ALA A 125 6.86 2.92 -10.51
C ALA A 125 6.57 3.47 -11.92
N PHE A 126 7.38 4.40 -12.43
CA PHE A 126 7.22 4.96 -13.78
C PHE A 126 7.56 3.94 -14.86
N ALA A 127 8.62 3.14 -14.70
CA ALA A 127 8.95 2.10 -15.66
C ALA A 127 7.84 1.02 -15.76
N LEU A 128 7.21 0.68 -14.64
CA LEU A 128 6.04 -0.21 -14.65
C LEU A 128 4.82 0.47 -15.30
N GLN A 129 4.61 1.77 -15.07
CA GLN A 129 3.56 2.53 -15.73
C GLN A 129 3.76 2.56 -17.25
N ASP A 130 4.99 2.77 -17.72
CA ASP A 130 5.36 2.73 -19.14
C ASP A 130 5.20 1.33 -19.72
N ASP A 131 5.42 0.26 -18.93
CA ASP A 131 5.18 -1.15 -19.31
C ASP A 131 3.69 -1.55 -19.26
N GLY A 132 2.79 -0.57 -19.06
CA GLY A 132 1.34 -0.73 -19.19
C GLY A 132 0.59 -1.03 -17.88
N TRP A 133 1.21 -0.87 -16.72
CA TRP A 133 0.53 -0.90 -15.44
C TRP A 133 -0.22 0.40 -15.17
N TRP A 134 -1.36 0.34 -14.47
CA TRP A 134 -1.99 1.50 -13.86
C TRP A 134 -1.36 1.78 -12.51
N LEU A 135 -0.63 2.87 -12.36
CA LEU A 135 -0.17 3.39 -11.07
C LEU A 135 -1.33 4.12 -10.40
N ARG A 136 -1.93 3.51 -9.37
CA ARG A 136 -3.17 3.98 -8.76
C ARG A 136 -2.97 4.84 -7.52
N SER A 137 -1.94 4.55 -6.74
CA SER A 137 -1.63 5.30 -5.51
C SER A 137 -0.18 5.08 -5.10
N ASP A 138 0.37 6.09 -4.45
CA ASP A 138 1.62 6.11 -3.71
C ASP A 138 1.29 6.14 -2.19
N ILE A 139 1.28 5.00 -1.56
CA ILE A 139 1.05 4.91 -0.13
C ILE A 139 2.40 5.13 0.57
N ILE A 140 2.42 6.04 1.55
CA ILE A 140 3.58 6.30 2.40
C ILE A 140 3.50 5.41 3.63
N TRP A 141 4.41 4.46 3.75
CA TRP A 141 4.61 3.76 5.01
C TRP A 141 5.53 4.59 5.91
N HIS A 142 4.95 5.39 6.79
CA HIS A 142 5.66 6.13 7.82
C HIS A 142 6.03 5.20 8.98
N LYS A 143 7.33 5.17 9.31
CA LYS A 143 7.92 4.38 10.39
C LYS A 143 8.17 5.29 11.60
N PRO A 144 7.40 5.19 12.69
CA PRO A 144 7.64 6.01 13.90
C PRO A 144 8.95 5.64 14.62
N ASN A 145 9.50 4.47 14.31
CA ASN A 145 10.76 3.93 14.84
C ASN A 145 11.73 3.58 13.69
N PRO A 146 12.16 4.56 12.86
CA PRO A 146 13.10 4.29 11.78
C PRO A 146 14.47 3.91 12.33
N MET A 147 15.29 3.23 11.53
CA MET A 147 16.70 3.01 11.88
C MET A 147 17.40 4.36 12.03
N PRO A 148 18.18 4.57 13.08
CA PRO A 148 18.99 5.77 13.24
C PRO A 148 19.99 5.91 12.08
N GLU A 149 20.17 7.12 11.58
CA GLU A 149 21.16 7.47 10.57
C GLU A 149 22.13 8.51 11.14
N SER A 150 23.44 8.26 10.98
CA SER A 150 24.49 9.20 11.41
C SER A 150 24.70 10.32 10.39
N VAL A 151 23.65 10.86 9.81
CA VAL A 151 23.69 11.94 8.81
C VAL A 151 23.31 13.28 9.44
N THR A 152 23.99 14.34 9.04
CA THR A 152 23.80 15.70 9.56
C THR A 152 23.43 16.73 8.48
N ASP A 153 23.48 16.33 7.22
CA ASP A 153 23.25 17.21 6.04
C ASP A 153 21.92 16.93 5.33
N ARG A 154 21.08 16.07 5.91
CA ARG A 154 19.71 15.83 5.47
C ARG A 154 18.87 15.22 6.61
N PRO A 155 17.53 15.26 6.51
CA PRO A 155 16.67 14.54 7.46
C PRO A 155 16.90 13.02 7.42
N THR A 156 16.74 12.37 8.57
CA THR A 156 16.67 10.90 8.66
C THR A 156 15.45 10.38 7.90
N LYS A 157 15.64 9.35 7.08
CA LYS A 157 14.55 8.76 6.30
C LYS A 157 13.65 7.91 7.19
N ALA A 158 12.41 8.34 7.33
CA ALA A 158 11.41 7.71 8.20
C ALA A 158 10.24 7.08 7.44
N HIS A 159 10.37 6.86 6.13
CA HIS A 159 9.30 6.27 5.33
C HIS A 159 9.81 5.42 4.18
N GLU A 160 8.94 4.56 3.69
CA GLU A 160 9.05 3.85 2.42
C GLU A 160 7.76 4.05 1.61
N TYR A 161 7.79 3.65 0.34
CA TYR A 161 6.63 3.72 -0.56
C TYR A 161 6.00 2.35 -0.71
N VAL A 162 4.66 2.30 -0.73
CA VAL A 162 3.90 1.14 -1.15
C VAL A 162 3.04 1.58 -2.34
N PHE A 163 3.44 1.19 -3.55
CA PHE A 163 2.68 1.52 -4.75
C PHE A 163 1.53 0.55 -4.97
N LEU A 164 0.34 1.09 -5.19
CA LEU A 164 -0.80 0.32 -5.66
C LEU A 164 -0.79 0.32 -7.20
N LEU A 165 -0.61 -0.85 -7.78
CA LEU A 165 -0.60 -1.08 -9.22
C LEU A 165 -1.74 -2.02 -9.60
N THR A 166 -2.29 -1.83 -10.82
CA THR A 166 -3.37 -2.67 -11.36
C THR A 166 -3.18 -2.90 -12.86
N LYS A 167 -3.84 -3.94 -13.41
CA LYS A 167 -3.80 -4.22 -14.86
C LYS A 167 -4.74 -3.35 -15.67
N ALA A 168 -5.75 -2.77 -15.03
CA ALA A 168 -6.81 -2.00 -15.69
C ALA A 168 -7.29 -0.88 -14.79
N SER A 169 -8.02 0.08 -15.35
CA SER A 169 -8.64 1.18 -14.62
C SER A 169 -9.74 0.71 -13.66
N ARG A 170 -10.37 -0.44 -13.94
CA ARG A 170 -11.36 -1.10 -13.08
C ARG A 170 -10.73 -2.34 -12.47
N TYR A 171 -10.73 -2.42 -11.15
CA TYR A 171 -10.12 -3.49 -10.38
C TYR A 171 -10.91 -3.77 -9.10
N TYR A 172 -10.58 -4.86 -8.44
CA TYR A 172 -11.16 -5.18 -7.15
C TYR A 172 -10.46 -4.39 -6.03
N TYR A 173 -11.24 -3.68 -5.23
CA TYR A 173 -10.76 -3.00 -4.03
C TYR A 173 -11.91 -2.96 -3.00
N ASP A 174 -11.73 -3.62 -1.85
CA ASP A 174 -12.69 -3.63 -0.75
C ASP A 174 -12.38 -2.47 0.22
N ALA A 175 -12.89 -1.28 -0.12
CA ALA A 175 -12.68 -0.09 0.69
C ALA A 175 -13.28 -0.22 2.09
N GLU A 176 -14.39 -0.96 2.24
CA GLU A 176 -15.06 -1.17 3.53
C GLU A 176 -14.20 -1.98 4.49
N ALA A 177 -13.45 -2.97 3.98
CA ALA A 177 -12.58 -3.83 4.78
C ALA A 177 -11.37 -3.11 5.39
N VAL A 178 -11.04 -1.90 4.88
CA VAL A 178 -9.85 -1.14 5.26
C VAL A 178 -10.15 0.28 5.72
N LYS A 179 -11.41 0.60 6.01
CA LYS A 179 -11.79 1.90 6.55
C LYS A 179 -11.02 2.25 7.83
N GLU A 180 -10.74 3.53 7.99
CA GLU A 180 -10.21 4.11 9.23
C GLU A 180 -11.36 4.64 10.09
N GLU A 181 -11.17 4.63 11.41
CA GLU A 181 -12.09 5.32 12.32
C GLU A 181 -12.15 6.81 12.00
N ALA A 182 -13.35 7.38 12.07
CA ALA A 182 -13.56 8.81 11.88
C ALA A 182 -13.14 9.55 13.16
N ILE A 183 -12.05 10.30 13.11
CA ILE A 183 -11.50 11.06 14.24
C ILE A 183 -12.49 12.12 14.78
N TYR A 184 -13.54 12.46 14.03
CA TYR A 184 -14.46 13.55 14.35
C TYR A 184 -15.72 13.16 15.11
N ALA A 185 -15.96 11.89 15.40
CA ALA A 185 -17.12 11.47 16.17
C ALA A 185 -17.17 12.07 17.57
N GLU A 186 -16.01 12.25 18.21
CA GLU A 186 -15.93 12.88 19.55
C GLU A 186 -16.03 14.41 19.53
N HIS A 187 -15.60 15.07 18.46
CA HIS A 187 -15.66 16.54 18.37
C HIS A 187 -17.05 17.07 18.04
N HIS A 188 -17.90 16.29 17.37
CA HIS A 188 -19.24 16.73 16.98
C HIS A 188 -20.14 16.95 18.22
N ASN A 189 -20.03 16.12 19.25
CA ASN A 189 -20.78 16.27 20.49
C ASN A 189 -20.35 17.50 21.31
N ARG A 190 -19.12 18.00 21.17
CA ARG A 190 -18.66 19.20 21.87
C ARG A 190 -19.16 20.52 21.26
N TYR A 191 -19.40 20.56 19.96
CA TYR A 191 -19.90 21.78 19.29
C TYR A 191 -21.40 21.96 19.44
N HIS A 192 -22.18 20.88 19.46
CA HIS A 192 -23.64 20.99 19.67
C HIS A 192 -24.05 21.30 21.10
N SER A 193 -23.25 20.95 22.10
CA SER A 193 -23.55 21.29 23.49
C SER A 193 -23.30 22.76 23.87
N LYS A 194 -22.51 23.50 23.06
CA LYS A 194 -22.23 24.93 23.31
C LYS A 194 -23.12 25.89 22.54
N SER A 195 -23.97 25.42 21.62
CA SER A 195 -24.88 26.31 20.85
C SER A 195 -26.26 26.47 21.46
N ALA A 196 -26.55 25.84 22.60
CA ALA A 196 -27.83 25.98 23.32
C ALA A 196 -28.01 27.33 24.03
N GLY A 197 -27.07 28.27 23.90
CA GLY A 197 -27.12 29.60 24.53
C GLY A 197 -27.11 30.78 23.57
N ARG A 198 -27.69 30.64 22.36
CA ARG A 198 -27.66 31.70 21.36
C ARG A 198 -28.84 32.65 21.54
N THR A 199 -28.55 33.85 22.00
CA THR A 199 -29.48 34.99 22.08
C THR A 199 -29.88 35.47 20.66
N GLU A 200 -31.16 35.88 20.53
CA GLU A 200 -31.92 36.17 19.33
C GLU A 200 -31.51 37.40 18.48
N ASN A 201 -30.29 37.86 18.47
CA ASN A 201 -29.97 39.14 17.80
C ASN A 201 -28.77 39.10 16.85
N ASN A 202 -28.73 38.16 15.88
CA ASN A 202 -27.74 38.27 14.79
C ASN A 202 -28.34 37.95 13.42
N LYS A 203 -28.94 38.96 12.80
CA LYS A 203 -29.57 38.88 11.43
C LYS A 203 -28.54 38.75 10.30
N ASN A 204 -27.24 38.72 10.57
CA ASN A 204 -26.17 38.60 9.58
C ASN A 204 -25.60 37.18 9.42
N ALA A 205 -26.19 36.18 10.09
CA ALA A 205 -25.70 34.80 10.01
C ALA A 205 -26.16 34.03 8.75
N ASP A 206 -27.18 34.56 8.05
CA ASP A 206 -27.80 33.84 6.93
C ASP A 206 -27.00 33.92 5.62
N ASN A 207 -26.07 34.88 5.49
CA ASN A 207 -25.25 35.02 4.28
C ASN A 207 -23.97 34.15 4.28
N LEU A 208 -23.65 33.49 5.39
CA LEU A 208 -22.53 32.51 5.46
C LEU A 208 -22.98 31.06 5.22
N ALA A 209 -24.30 30.82 5.16
CA ALA A 209 -24.86 29.50 4.90
C ALA A 209 -24.79 29.06 3.42
N GLY A 210 -24.50 30.00 2.50
CA GLY A 210 -24.51 29.76 1.03
C GLY A 210 -23.31 28.97 0.49
N ASN A 211 -22.22 28.81 1.23
CA ASN A 211 -20.98 28.20 0.71
C ASN A 211 -20.54 26.94 1.49
N ASN A 212 -21.39 26.34 2.31
CA ASN A 212 -21.07 25.15 3.10
C ASN A 212 -21.28 23.81 2.35
N GLY A 213 -21.15 23.77 1.04
CA GLY A 213 -21.14 22.51 0.27
C GLY A 213 -20.04 21.54 0.70
N GLY A 214 -18.94 22.07 1.30
CA GLY A 214 -17.85 21.26 1.84
C GLY A 214 -18.14 20.55 3.17
N LEU A 215 -19.01 21.11 4.01
CA LEU A 215 -19.33 20.55 5.35
C LEU A 215 -20.49 19.55 5.34
N ARG A 216 -21.39 19.62 4.35
CA ARG A 216 -22.46 18.61 4.21
C ARG A 216 -21.95 17.24 3.80
N GLY A 217 -20.81 17.15 3.10
CA GLY A 217 -20.12 15.90 2.81
C GLY A 217 -19.43 15.26 4.02
N LEU A 218 -19.28 16.03 5.12
CA LEU A 218 -18.61 15.57 6.36
C LEU A 218 -19.57 14.94 7.38
N MET A 219 -20.87 14.94 7.16
CA MET A 219 -21.89 14.58 8.17
C MET A 219 -22.33 13.12 8.20
N ASN A 220 -21.75 12.24 7.37
CA ASN A 220 -22.10 10.80 7.37
C ASN A 220 -20.93 9.91 7.79
N TYR A 221 -20.29 10.19 8.93
CA TYR A 221 -19.13 9.44 9.42
C TYR A 221 -19.42 8.45 10.54
N SER A 222 -20.62 7.88 10.60
CA SER A 222 -20.93 6.81 11.56
C SER A 222 -20.15 5.52 11.29
N ASP A 223 -19.72 5.28 10.03
CA ASP A 223 -19.16 4.00 9.59
C ASP A 223 -17.66 4.07 9.25
N GLY A 224 -16.95 5.11 9.71
CA GLY A 224 -15.55 5.31 9.35
C GLY A 224 -15.37 6.06 8.02
N ARG A 225 -14.13 6.26 7.64
CA ARG A 225 -13.73 6.98 6.42
C ARG A 225 -12.82 6.13 5.55
N ASN A 226 -12.72 6.47 4.28
CA ASN A 226 -11.76 5.84 3.38
C ASN A 226 -10.33 5.96 3.94
N ARG A 227 -9.56 4.88 3.86
CA ARG A 227 -8.18 4.85 4.34
C ARG A 227 -7.31 5.86 3.60
N ARG A 228 -6.59 6.68 4.35
CA ARG A 228 -5.67 7.68 3.79
C ARG A 228 -4.38 7.03 3.29
N SER A 229 -3.64 7.74 2.43
CA SER A 229 -2.41 7.24 1.82
C SER A 229 -1.16 7.31 2.71
N VAL A 230 -1.24 7.86 3.92
CA VAL A 230 -0.12 7.85 4.88
C VAL A 230 -0.44 6.88 6.01
N TRP A 231 0.33 5.79 6.09
CA TRP A 231 0.15 4.72 7.07
C TRP A 231 1.28 4.76 8.10
N THR A 232 0.95 5.12 9.33
CA THR A 232 1.91 5.11 10.44
C THR A 232 1.92 3.73 11.07
N ILE A 233 2.95 2.94 10.74
CA ILE A 233 3.08 1.55 11.16
C ILE A 233 4.52 1.31 11.62
N ALA A 234 4.70 0.89 12.87
CA ALA A 234 6.01 0.57 13.42
C ALA A 234 6.60 -0.67 12.74
N THR A 235 7.93 -0.67 12.57
CA THR A 235 8.65 -1.88 12.23
C THR A 235 8.56 -2.89 13.36
N GLN A 236 8.47 -4.18 13.04
CA GLN A 236 8.36 -5.25 14.01
C GLN A 236 9.55 -6.20 13.89
N PRO A 237 10.14 -6.63 15.02
CA PRO A 237 11.19 -7.64 14.99
C PRO A 237 10.63 -8.97 14.50
N TYR A 238 11.46 -9.74 13.82
CA TYR A 238 11.16 -11.09 13.38
C TYR A 238 12.26 -12.05 13.82
N SER A 239 11.90 -13.10 14.52
CA SER A 239 12.84 -14.05 15.13
C SER A 239 13.35 -15.13 14.16
N GLY A 240 12.82 -15.21 12.95
CA GLY A 240 13.24 -16.18 11.93
C GLY A 240 14.52 -15.77 11.19
N ALA A 241 14.91 -16.57 10.22
CA ALA A 241 16.15 -16.41 9.46
C ALA A 241 16.20 -15.17 8.54
N HIS A 242 15.10 -14.43 8.39
CA HIS A 242 15.03 -13.26 7.52
C HIS A 242 14.89 -11.97 8.34
N PHE A 243 15.85 -11.07 8.24
CA PHE A 243 15.93 -9.85 9.06
C PHE A 243 15.24 -8.60 8.45
N ALA A 244 14.65 -8.70 7.26
CA ALA A 244 13.96 -7.61 6.58
C ALA A 244 12.55 -7.99 6.16
N VAL A 245 11.75 -8.40 7.12
CA VAL A 245 10.38 -8.83 6.89
C VAL A 245 9.43 -7.64 6.97
N MET A 246 8.48 -7.57 6.04
CA MET A 246 7.36 -6.62 6.17
C MET A 246 6.53 -6.96 7.40
N PRO A 247 6.20 -5.98 8.27
CA PRO A 247 5.35 -6.26 9.42
C PRO A 247 3.95 -6.70 8.97
N PRO A 248 3.34 -7.70 9.62
CA PRO A 248 1.98 -8.15 9.30
C PRO A 248 0.96 -7.02 9.26
N THR A 249 1.09 -6.02 10.12
CA THR A 249 0.24 -4.83 10.18
C THR A 249 0.29 -3.95 8.91
N LEU A 250 1.37 -4.05 8.13
CA LEU A 250 1.49 -3.41 6.81
C LEU A 250 0.84 -4.27 5.71
N VAL A 251 1.02 -5.59 5.79
CA VAL A 251 0.55 -6.53 4.76
C VAL A 251 -0.96 -6.75 4.85
N GLU A 252 -1.50 -6.81 6.06
CA GLU A 252 -2.91 -7.09 6.31
C GLU A 252 -3.88 -6.14 5.58
N PRO A 253 -3.75 -4.80 5.64
CA PRO A 253 -4.63 -3.90 4.90
C PRO A 253 -4.48 -4.05 3.38
N CYS A 254 -3.31 -4.39 2.86
CA CYS A 254 -3.10 -4.65 1.44
C CYS A 254 -3.90 -5.89 0.99
N ILE A 255 -3.83 -6.97 1.75
CA ILE A 255 -4.56 -8.21 1.47
C ILE A 255 -6.07 -7.97 1.60
N LYS A 256 -6.53 -7.32 2.69
CA LYS A 256 -7.95 -7.02 2.90
C LYS A 256 -8.54 -6.15 1.79
N ALA A 257 -7.78 -5.16 1.31
CA ALA A 257 -8.22 -4.33 0.21
C ALA A 257 -8.24 -5.08 -1.13
N GLY A 258 -7.24 -5.92 -1.39
CA GLY A 258 -7.04 -6.60 -2.68
C GLY A 258 -7.77 -7.93 -2.82
N THR A 259 -8.36 -8.48 -1.75
CA THR A 259 -9.02 -9.80 -1.77
C THR A 259 -10.36 -9.77 -1.05
N SER A 260 -11.31 -10.61 -1.49
CA SER A 260 -12.59 -10.75 -0.83
C SER A 260 -12.48 -11.63 0.41
N GLU A 261 -13.04 -11.18 1.53
CA GLU A 261 -13.18 -11.95 2.76
C GLU A 261 -13.92 -13.29 2.53
N ARG A 262 -14.87 -13.30 1.60
CA ARG A 262 -15.67 -14.49 1.24
C ARG A 262 -15.04 -15.33 0.11
N GLY A 263 -13.84 -14.93 -0.36
CA GLY A 263 -13.14 -15.61 -1.45
C GLY A 263 -13.74 -15.29 -2.81
N CYS A 264 -13.79 -16.29 -3.69
CA CYS A 264 -14.23 -16.12 -5.08
C CYS A 264 -15.29 -17.15 -5.48
N CYS A 265 -16.01 -16.84 -6.53
CA CYS A 265 -16.96 -17.75 -7.16
C CYS A 265 -16.22 -18.99 -7.72
N LEU A 266 -16.69 -20.18 -7.38
CA LEU A 266 -16.07 -21.44 -7.84
C LEU A 266 -16.19 -21.64 -9.36
N ARG A 267 -17.17 -20.98 -10.01
CA ARG A 267 -17.41 -21.13 -11.44
C ARG A 267 -16.55 -20.19 -12.29
N CYS A 268 -16.45 -18.91 -11.92
CA CYS A 268 -15.77 -17.89 -12.75
C CYS A 268 -14.56 -17.26 -12.07
N GLY A 269 -14.27 -17.61 -10.81
CA GLY A 269 -13.16 -17.06 -10.03
C GLY A 269 -13.32 -15.59 -9.61
N ALA A 270 -14.43 -14.92 -9.95
CA ALA A 270 -14.65 -13.52 -9.55
C ALA A 270 -14.74 -13.39 -8.03
N PRO A 271 -14.09 -12.37 -7.41
CA PRO A 271 -14.20 -12.14 -5.98
C PRO A 271 -15.62 -11.71 -5.60
N TRP A 272 -16.09 -12.19 -4.45
CA TRP A 272 -17.35 -11.73 -3.89
C TRP A 272 -17.23 -10.26 -3.48
N ARG A 273 -18.24 -9.45 -3.83
CA ARG A 273 -18.27 -8.01 -3.47
C ARG A 273 -19.30 -7.76 -2.40
N ARG A 274 -19.02 -6.82 -1.50
CA ARG A 274 -20.01 -6.30 -0.56
C ARG A 274 -21.04 -5.48 -1.33
N VAL A 275 -22.32 -5.69 -1.03
CA VAL A 275 -23.41 -4.87 -1.51
C VAL A 275 -23.92 -4.09 -0.31
N ALA A 276 -23.71 -2.77 -0.31
CA ALA A 276 -24.31 -1.86 0.67
C ALA A 276 -25.55 -1.24 0.04
N GLU A 277 -26.71 -1.50 0.60
CA GLU A 277 -27.95 -0.79 0.27
C GLU A 277 -27.99 0.50 1.08
N LYS A 278 -28.04 1.64 0.40
CA LYS A 278 -28.31 2.92 1.05
C LYS A 278 -29.82 3.07 1.19
N GLU A 279 -30.36 2.96 2.40
CA GLU A 279 -31.71 3.43 2.67
C GLU A 279 -31.73 4.96 2.55
N THR A 280 -32.30 5.46 1.45
CA THR A 280 -32.75 6.86 1.36
C THR A 280 -34.06 6.99 2.10
N ARG A 281 -34.04 7.40 3.36
CA ARG A 281 -35.28 7.83 4.02
C ARG A 281 -35.83 9.08 3.32
N ALA A 282 -37.02 8.98 2.80
CA ALA A 282 -37.78 10.11 2.31
C ALA A 282 -37.91 11.14 3.43
N GLY A 283 -37.52 12.41 3.17
CA GLY A 283 -37.40 13.44 4.19
C GLY A 283 -38.70 13.74 4.91
N THR A 284 -38.74 13.39 6.17
CA THR A 284 -39.46 14.13 7.18
C THR A 284 -38.41 14.84 8.02
N GLY A 285 -38.51 16.17 8.08
CA GLY A 285 -37.48 17.08 8.64
C GLY A 285 -37.21 16.95 10.13
N ALA A 286 -36.77 15.79 10.58
CA ALA A 286 -36.28 15.53 11.91
C ALA A 286 -34.87 14.92 11.81
N TYR A 287 -33.94 15.59 12.42
CA TYR A 287 -32.53 15.14 12.57
C TYR A 287 -32.46 14.02 13.61
N ASP A 288 -32.91 12.82 13.26
CA ASP A 288 -32.69 11.68 14.12
C ASP A 288 -32.53 10.39 13.29
N ALA A 289 -31.54 9.67 13.68
CA ALA A 289 -31.23 8.27 13.38
C ALA A 289 -30.12 8.03 12.35
N VAL A 290 -29.02 7.63 12.93
CA VAL A 290 -27.92 6.85 12.34
C VAL A 290 -28.53 5.59 11.71
N ALA A 291 -28.51 5.50 10.37
CA ALA A 291 -28.82 4.25 9.70
C ALA A 291 -27.57 3.36 9.73
N GLU A 292 -27.60 2.28 10.48
CA GLU A 292 -26.63 1.20 10.33
C GLU A 292 -26.75 0.64 8.90
N ALA A 293 -25.64 0.69 8.15
CA ALA A 293 -25.56 0.04 6.85
C ALA A 293 -25.55 -1.48 7.07
N ALA A 294 -26.72 -2.11 6.93
CA ALA A 294 -26.81 -3.55 6.95
C ALA A 294 -26.12 -4.12 5.70
N VAL A 295 -25.11 -4.96 5.89
CA VAL A 295 -24.52 -5.73 4.81
C VAL A 295 -25.49 -6.86 4.45
N ILE A 296 -26.32 -6.64 3.43
CA ILE A 296 -27.46 -7.54 3.10
C ILE A 296 -27.04 -8.65 2.11
N GLY A 297 -25.87 -8.61 1.50
CA GLY A 297 -25.47 -9.67 0.57
C GLY A 297 -24.16 -9.44 -0.17
N THR A 298 -23.73 -10.46 -0.89
CA THR A 298 -22.60 -10.39 -1.81
C THR A 298 -23.05 -10.77 -3.22
N LYS A 299 -22.81 -9.91 -4.21
CA LYS A 299 -23.21 -10.12 -5.61
C LYS A 299 -22.01 -10.50 -6.48
N ILE A 300 -22.22 -11.41 -7.43
CA ILE A 300 -21.21 -11.75 -8.45
C ILE A 300 -21.29 -10.66 -9.53
N PRO A 301 -20.18 -10.05 -9.97
CA PRO A 301 -20.19 -9.15 -11.11
C PRO A 301 -20.58 -9.89 -12.39
N GLY A 302 -21.59 -9.43 -13.12
CA GLY A 302 -21.90 -9.91 -14.47
C GLY A 302 -23.10 -10.86 -14.61
N THR A 303 -24.03 -10.89 -13.65
CA THR A 303 -25.38 -11.49 -13.83
C THR A 303 -26.43 -10.41 -13.82
#